data_5013763ca9458555c73d30b756308b23
#
_entry.id   5013763ca9458555c73d30b756308b23
#
_cell.length_a   1.000
_cell.length_b   1.000
_cell.length_c   1.000
_cell.angle_alpha   90.00
_cell.angle_beta   90.00
_cell.angle_gamma   90.00
#
_symmetry.space_group_name_H-M   'P 1'
#
loop_
_entity.id
_entity.type
_entity.pdbx_description
1 polymer ?
#
loop_
_entity_poly.entity_id
_entity_poly.type
_entity_poly.pdbx_seq_one_letter_code
_entity_poly.pdbx_strand_id
1 'polypeptide(L)'
;MLSSLTQRGSVAVLFFALALSAASSFAMRVDNFVLLDHKGDAHDLYYYNNSPAIVIMVQGNGCPIVRNALTDYNALREEFAANGTTFFMLNSNLQDRRETIAAEAEKYAIAVPILHDETQLIGESLDLIRTGEILVIDPKSWEIVYRGPINDRQVYERQKNEASEHYAADAIKAVLAGEPVEIAKRDAIGCLINFAQKNQSHEQISYSETIAPMLQEKCVVCHTEGGLGPWAMNDYTMVRGFAPMIREVVRTKRMPPWHADPHIGVFKDDKSLSVEETQTLVHWIEAGAPRGNGPDPLAESK
;
A
#
# COMPACT_ATOMS: atom_id res chain seq x y z
N MET A 1 61.10 -14.57 63.62
CA MET A 1 60.90 -13.65 62.49
C MET A 1 59.99 -14.30 61.47
N LEU A 2 58.70 -14.01 61.58
CA LEU A 2 57.67 -14.55 60.69
C LEU A 2 57.30 -13.50 59.65
N SER A 3 57.46 -13.78 58.38
CA SER A 3 56.96 -12.93 57.26
C SER A 3 55.68 -13.53 56.74
N SER A 4 54.60 -12.77 56.85
CA SER A 4 53.29 -13.06 56.35
C SER A 4 53.19 -12.64 54.86
N LEU A 5 52.90 -13.60 53.96
CA LEU A 5 52.53 -13.37 52.56
C LEU A 5 51.01 -13.14 52.50
N THR A 6 50.61 -11.94 52.13
CA THR A 6 49.21 -11.61 51.79
C THR A 6 48.98 -11.87 50.31
N GLN A 7 48.16 -12.84 49.99
CA GLN A 7 47.70 -13.18 48.64
C GLN A 7 46.53 -12.28 48.30
N ARG A 8 46.72 -11.39 47.35
CA ARG A 8 45.66 -10.56 46.73
C ARG A 8 45.01 -11.32 45.60
N GLY A 9 43.80 -11.79 45.80
CA GLY A 9 42.96 -12.37 44.76
C GLY A 9 42.36 -11.28 43.89
N SER A 10 42.70 -11.27 42.60
CA SER A 10 42.06 -10.41 41.57
C SER A 10 40.79 -11.10 41.07
N VAL A 11 39.65 -10.51 41.36
CA VAL A 11 38.36 -10.93 40.77
C VAL A 11 38.26 -10.27 39.40
N ALA A 12 38.35 -11.08 38.34
CA ALA A 12 38.08 -10.64 36.98
C ALA A 12 36.57 -10.65 36.74
N VAL A 13 35.97 -9.47 36.64
CA VAL A 13 34.58 -9.30 36.23
C VAL A 13 34.52 -9.35 34.70
N LEU A 14 34.04 -10.49 34.16
CA LEU A 14 33.72 -10.59 32.74
C LEU A 14 32.45 -9.81 32.42
N PHE A 15 32.57 -8.65 31.76
CA PHE A 15 31.47 -8.00 31.13
C PHE A 15 31.10 -8.72 29.84
N PHE A 16 29.99 -9.45 29.83
CA PHE A 16 29.35 -9.99 28.65
C PHE A 16 28.64 -8.81 27.95
N ALA A 17 29.26 -8.20 26.96
CA ALA A 17 28.61 -7.23 26.11
C ALA A 17 27.64 -7.99 25.19
N LEU A 18 26.34 -7.93 25.50
CA LEU A 18 25.26 -8.34 24.58
C LEU A 18 25.30 -7.37 23.41
N ALA A 19 25.91 -7.79 22.31
CA ALA A 19 25.79 -7.10 21.03
C ALA A 19 24.34 -7.31 20.54
N LEU A 20 23.44 -6.35 20.81
CA LEU A 20 22.18 -6.22 20.07
C LEU A 20 22.58 -5.89 18.63
N SER A 21 22.62 -6.90 17.77
CA SER A 21 22.60 -6.68 16.33
C SER A 21 21.22 -6.08 16.00
N ALA A 22 21.17 -4.77 15.83
CA ALA A 22 20.04 -4.11 15.20
C ALA A 22 19.94 -4.66 13.77
N ALA A 23 19.10 -5.66 13.56
CA ALA A 23 18.68 -6.04 12.23
C ALA A 23 18.08 -4.75 11.62
N SER A 24 18.67 -4.27 10.54
CA SER A 24 18.12 -3.15 9.77
C SER A 24 16.75 -3.59 9.29
N SER A 25 15.72 -3.17 10.02
CA SER A 25 14.33 -3.39 9.66
C SER A 25 14.09 -2.63 8.36
N PHE A 26 13.83 -3.36 7.29
CA PHE A 26 13.35 -2.79 6.02
C PHE A 26 11.84 -2.58 6.15
N ALA A 27 11.43 -1.85 7.18
CA ALA A 27 10.04 -1.61 7.49
C ALA A 27 9.53 -0.47 6.63
N MET A 28 8.79 -0.79 5.57
CA MET A 28 8.05 0.16 4.78
C MET A 28 6.68 0.33 5.44
N ARG A 29 6.36 1.57 5.85
CA ARG A 29 5.05 1.88 6.39
C ARG A 29 4.01 1.97 5.28
N VAL A 30 2.86 1.36 5.51
CA VAL A 30 1.71 1.41 4.62
C VAL A 30 0.76 2.52 5.08
N ASP A 31 0.57 3.53 4.25
CA ASP A 31 -0.45 4.56 4.47
C ASP A 31 -1.84 4.01 4.19
N ASN A 32 -2.86 4.60 4.83
CA ASN A 32 -4.24 4.21 4.59
C ASN A 32 -4.68 4.47 3.15
N PHE A 33 -5.55 3.60 2.66
CA PHE A 33 -6.22 3.74 1.37
C PHE A 33 -7.60 3.08 1.39
N VAL A 34 -8.46 3.48 0.47
CA VAL A 34 -9.73 2.80 0.18
C VAL A 34 -9.74 2.37 -1.27
N LEU A 35 -9.93 1.07 -1.49
CA LEU A 35 -10.11 0.48 -2.82
C LEU A 35 -11.43 -0.28 -2.88
N LEU A 36 -12.04 -0.29 -4.06
CA LEU A 36 -13.12 -1.23 -4.36
C LEU A 36 -12.52 -2.57 -4.75
N ASP A 37 -13.16 -3.65 -4.33
CA ASP A 37 -12.79 -4.97 -4.82
C ASP A 37 -13.49 -5.31 -6.16
N HIS A 38 -13.21 -6.49 -6.67
CA HIS A 38 -13.78 -6.99 -7.92
C HIS A 38 -15.32 -7.17 -7.89
N LYS A 39 -15.95 -7.10 -6.71
CA LYS A 39 -17.41 -7.15 -6.54
C LYS A 39 -18.03 -5.77 -6.37
N GLY A 40 -17.19 -4.74 -6.13
CA GLY A 40 -17.60 -3.37 -5.86
C GLY A 40 -17.70 -3.03 -4.38
N ASP A 41 -17.31 -3.93 -3.48
CA ASP A 41 -17.27 -3.65 -2.05
C ASP A 41 -16.05 -2.78 -1.72
N ALA A 42 -16.25 -1.78 -0.86
CA ALA A 42 -15.18 -0.86 -0.44
C ALA A 42 -14.41 -1.40 0.75
N HIS A 43 -13.08 -1.36 0.65
CA HIS A 43 -12.16 -1.79 1.70
C HIS A 43 -11.26 -0.63 2.11
N ASP A 44 -11.44 -0.12 3.34
CA ASP A 44 -10.53 0.80 4.01
C ASP A 44 -9.49 -0.02 4.77
N LEU A 45 -8.21 0.13 4.41
CA LEU A 45 -7.16 -0.69 5.00
C LEU A 45 -7.10 -0.55 6.53
N TYR A 46 -7.21 0.67 7.05
CA TYR A 46 -7.09 0.91 8.48
C TYR A 46 -8.31 0.43 9.29
N TYR A 47 -9.42 0.11 8.62
CA TYR A 47 -10.56 -0.54 9.26
C TYR A 47 -10.20 -1.93 9.79
N TYR A 48 -9.17 -2.58 9.23
CA TYR A 48 -8.68 -3.90 9.64
C TYR A 48 -7.63 -3.84 10.77
N ASN A 49 -7.58 -2.77 11.55
CA ASN A 49 -6.64 -2.57 12.66
C ASN A 49 -6.75 -3.61 13.80
N ASN A 50 -7.90 -4.29 13.90
CA ASN A 50 -8.12 -5.38 14.85
C ASN A 50 -7.68 -6.76 14.32
N SER A 51 -7.31 -6.84 13.05
CA SER A 51 -6.73 -8.06 12.48
C SER A 51 -5.34 -8.30 13.08
N PRO A 52 -5.00 -9.53 13.50
CA PRO A 52 -3.67 -9.80 14.05
C PRO A 52 -2.55 -9.71 13.00
N ALA A 53 -2.87 -9.95 11.72
CA ALA A 53 -2.01 -9.72 10.58
C ALA A 53 -2.85 -9.48 9.32
N ILE A 54 -2.32 -8.74 8.34
CA ILE A 54 -2.93 -8.56 7.02
C ILE A 54 -1.98 -9.12 5.97
N VAL A 55 -2.52 -9.96 5.09
CA VAL A 55 -1.76 -10.60 4.00
C VAL A 55 -2.32 -10.15 2.65
N ILE A 56 -1.47 -9.61 1.80
CA ILE A 56 -1.83 -9.18 0.45
C ILE A 56 -0.98 -9.95 -0.56
N MET A 57 -1.63 -10.66 -1.50
CA MET A 57 -0.95 -11.21 -2.66
C MET A 57 -1.15 -10.29 -3.86
N VAL A 58 -0.07 -9.89 -4.51
CA VAL A 58 -0.12 -9.07 -5.72
C VAL A 58 -0.62 -9.91 -6.88
N GLN A 59 -1.79 -9.56 -7.42
CA GLN A 59 -2.50 -10.28 -8.46
C GLN A 59 -2.36 -9.55 -9.81
N GLY A 60 -2.46 -10.29 -10.91
CA GLY A 60 -2.60 -9.78 -12.26
C GLY A 60 -3.27 -10.83 -13.13
N ASN A 61 -4.23 -10.41 -13.95
CA ASN A 61 -5.01 -11.31 -14.80
C ASN A 61 -4.10 -12.07 -15.76
N GLY A 62 -4.38 -13.38 -15.88
CA GLY A 62 -3.63 -14.26 -16.77
C GLY A 62 -2.21 -14.62 -16.31
N CYS A 63 -1.75 -14.12 -15.16
CA CYS A 63 -0.41 -14.44 -14.68
C CYS A 63 -0.29 -15.91 -14.24
N PRO A 64 0.56 -16.71 -14.90
CA PRO A 64 0.70 -18.13 -14.56
C PRO A 64 1.31 -18.33 -13.16
N ILE A 65 2.15 -17.42 -12.69
CA ILE A 65 2.74 -17.49 -11.35
C ILE A 65 1.68 -17.32 -10.28
N VAL A 66 0.79 -16.32 -10.41
CA VAL A 66 -0.33 -16.11 -9.49
C VAL A 66 -1.25 -17.35 -9.50
N ARG A 67 -1.63 -17.82 -10.68
CA ARG A 67 -2.50 -19.00 -10.80
C ARG A 67 -1.91 -20.23 -10.13
N ASN A 68 -0.62 -20.48 -10.31
CA ASN A 68 0.06 -21.62 -9.67
C ASN A 68 0.22 -21.44 -8.15
N ALA A 69 0.23 -20.19 -7.65
CA ALA A 69 0.31 -19.87 -6.23
C ALA A 69 -1.04 -19.99 -5.49
N LEU A 70 -2.18 -20.04 -6.21
CA LEU A 70 -3.52 -20.04 -5.59
C LEU A 70 -3.71 -21.19 -4.60
N THR A 71 -3.20 -22.38 -4.90
CA THR A 71 -3.28 -23.54 -3.99
C THR A 71 -2.58 -23.26 -2.68
N ASP A 72 -1.36 -22.74 -2.75
CA ASP A 72 -0.56 -22.40 -1.56
C ASP A 72 -1.18 -21.22 -0.80
N TYR A 73 -1.71 -20.22 -1.52
CA TYR A 73 -2.36 -19.06 -0.91
C TYR A 73 -3.66 -19.43 -0.18
N ASN A 74 -4.45 -20.33 -0.76
CA ASN A 74 -5.65 -20.86 -0.11
C ASN A 74 -5.29 -21.67 1.14
N ALA A 75 -4.28 -22.54 1.06
CA ALA A 75 -3.80 -23.30 2.21
C ALA A 75 -3.29 -22.38 3.33
N LEU A 76 -2.53 -21.34 2.98
CA LEU A 76 -2.09 -20.32 3.93
C LEU A 76 -3.27 -19.62 4.60
N ARG A 77 -4.27 -19.21 3.82
CA ARG A 77 -5.49 -18.60 4.36
C ARG A 77 -6.23 -19.53 5.31
N GLU A 78 -6.38 -20.80 4.96
CA GLU A 78 -7.04 -21.79 5.80
C GLU A 78 -6.28 -22.04 7.11
N GLU A 79 -4.95 -22.09 7.09
CA GLU A 79 -4.11 -22.24 8.28
C GLU A 79 -4.32 -21.09 9.26
N PHE A 80 -4.46 -19.85 8.78
CA PHE A 80 -4.54 -18.66 9.63
C PHE A 80 -5.96 -18.07 9.77
N ALA A 81 -6.98 -18.64 9.15
CA ALA A 81 -8.36 -18.15 9.25
C ALA A 81 -8.88 -18.12 10.68
N ALA A 82 -8.61 -19.16 11.47
CA ALA A 82 -9.05 -19.26 12.85
C ALA A 82 -8.42 -18.19 13.77
N ASN A 83 -7.26 -17.64 13.37
CA ASN A 83 -6.57 -16.58 14.11
C ASN A 83 -7.12 -15.18 13.79
N GLY A 84 -8.02 -15.05 12.81
CA GLY A 84 -8.58 -13.75 12.38
C GLY A 84 -7.66 -12.96 11.46
N THR A 85 -6.62 -13.58 10.88
CA THR A 85 -5.76 -12.96 9.86
C THR A 85 -6.58 -12.59 8.64
N THR A 86 -6.42 -11.36 8.15
CA THR A 86 -7.12 -10.85 6.96
C THR A 86 -6.31 -11.11 5.69
N PHE A 87 -7.00 -11.56 4.64
CA PHE A 87 -6.38 -11.90 3.36
C PHE A 87 -7.02 -11.11 2.22
N PHE A 88 -6.18 -10.50 1.39
CA PHE A 88 -6.54 -9.77 0.17
C PHE A 88 -5.66 -10.18 -0.99
N MET A 89 -6.14 -9.92 -2.18
CA MET A 89 -5.28 -9.72 -3.34
C MET A 89 -5.32 -8.26 -3.76
N LEU A 90 -4.27 -7.76 -4.41
CA LEU A 90 -4.17 -6.40 -4.92
C LEU A 90 -3.79 -6.46 -6.41
N ASN A 91 -4.65 -5.91 -7.25
CA ASN A 91 -4.38 -5.75 -8.69
C ASN A 91 -4.11 -4.28 -9.00
N SER A 92 -2.87 -3.98 -9.39
CA SER A 92 -2.41 -2.66 -9.85
C SER A 92 -1.99 -2.70 -11.33
N ASN A 93 -2.53 -3.62 -12.14
CA ASN A 93 -2.22 -3.69 -13.57
C ASN A 93 -3.14 -2.77 -14.36
N LEU A 94 -2.58 -1.84 -15.12
CA LEU A 94 -3.30 -0.83 -15.88
C LEU A 94 -4.29 -1.41 -16.92
N GLN A 95 -3.99 -2.61 -17.45
CA GLN A 95 -4.83 -3.27 -18.46
C GLN A 95 -6.00 -4.05 -17.85
N ASP A 96 -5.99 -4.31 -16.55
CA ASP A 96 -7.01 -5.10 -15.88
C ASP A 96 -8.16 -4.19 -15.43
N ARG A 97 -9.39 -4.61 -15.71
CA ARG A 97 -10.61 -3.89 -15.34
C ARG A 97 -11.39 -4.73 -14.33
N ARG A 98 -12.22 -4.10 -13.54
CA ARG A 98 -13.04 -4.78 -12.51
C ARG A 98 -13.78 -5.99 -13.07
N GLU A 99 -14.40 -5.87 -14.24
CA GLU A 99 -15.13 -6.97 -14.89
C GLU A 99 -14.22 -8.13 -15.25
N THR A 100 -13.02 -7.85 -15.76
CA THR A 100 -12.06 -8.90 -16.13
C THR A 100 -11.43 -9.54 -14.89
N ILE A 101 -11.22 -8.78 -13.83
CA ILE A 101 -10.76 -9.30 -12.53
C ILE A 101 -11.83 -10.20 -11.91
N ALA A 102 -13.11 -9.79 -11.95
CA ALA A 102 -14.24 -10.59 -11.47
C ALA A 102 -14.38 -11.90 -12.24
N ALA A 103 -14.25 -11.85 -13.57
CA ALA A 103 -14.29 -13.06 -14.42
C ALA A 103 -13.13 -14.02 -14.10
N GLU A 104 -11.93 -13.51 -13.84
CA GLU A 104 -10.78 -14.33 -13.43
C GLU A 104 -11.00 -14.93 -12.04
N ALA A 105 -11.54 -14.15 -11.10
CA ALA A 105 -11.86 -14.61 -9.75
C ALA A 105 -12.88 -15.76 -9.78
N GLU A 106 -13.92 -15.64 -10.59
CA GLU A 106 -14.91 -16.71 -10.81
C GLU A 106 -14.26 -17.95 -11.42
N LYS A 107 -13.50 -17.77 -12.51
CA LYS A 107 -12.85 -18.87 -13.24
C LYS A 107 -11.93 -19.72 -12.37
N TYR A 108 -11.22 -19.11 -11.43
CA TYR A 108 -10.26 -19.79 -10.56
C TYR A 108 -10.74 -19.95 -9.13
N ALA A 109 -12.03 -19.68 -8.85
CA ALA A 109 -12.66 -19.79 -7.54
C ALA A 109 -11.87 -19.02 -6.44
N ILE A 110 -11.43 -17.81 -6.76
CA ILE A 110 -10.71 -16.94 -5.81
C ILE A 110 -11.73 -16.42 -4.78
N ALA A 111 -11.57 -16.84 -3.53
CA ALA A 111 -12.51 -16.56 -2.47
C ALA A 111 -12.21 -15.28 -1.66
N VAL A 112 -11.03 -14.69 -1.86
CA VAL A 112 -10.64 -13.44 -1.16
C VAL A 112 -10.98 -12.21 -2.02
N PRO A 113 -11.25 -11.04 -1.40
CA PRO A 113 -11.39 -9.80 -2.14
C PRO A 113 -10.13 -9.49 -2.96
N ILE A 114 -10.31 -9.14 -4.25
CA ILE A 114 -9.24 -8.63 -5.09
C ILE A 114 -9.43 -7.13 -5.19
N LEU A 115 -8.62 -6.38 -4.46
CA LEU A 115 -8.64 -4.93 -4.44
C LEU A 115 -8.15 -4.40 -5.79
N HIS A 116 -8.94 -3.54 -6.43
CA HIS A 116 -8.60 -2.97 -7.74
C HIS A 116 -7.98 -1.59 -7.55
N ASP A 117 -6.68 -1.50 -7.73
CA ASP A 117 -5.91 -0.26 -7.72
C ASP A 117 -5.83 0.34 -9.13
N GLU A 118 -6.97 0.82 -9.60
CA GLU A 118 -7.16 1.37 -10.94
C GLU A 118 -6.23 2.56 -11.22
N THR A 119 -5.92 3.34 -10.17
CA THR A 119 -5.01 4.48 -10.24
C THR A 119 -3.53 4.09 -10.19
N GLN A 120 -3.20 2.86 -9.89
CA GLN A 120 -1.85 2.37 -9.61
C GLN A 120 -1.12 3.06 -8.42
N LEU A 121 -1.72 4.06 -7.78
CA LEU A 121 -1.11 4.85 -6.71
C LEU A 121 -0.75 4.00 -5.49
N ILE A 122 -1.53 2.95 -5.21
CA ILE A 122 -1.24 2.06 -4.09
C ILE A 122 -0.08 1.14 -4.44
N GLY A 123 -0.08 0.54 -5.62
CA GLY A 123 1.05 -0.26 -6.10
C GLY A 123 2.36 0.52 -6.16
N GLU A 124 2.31 1.80 -6.61
CA GLU A 124 3.46 2.71 -6.61
C GLU A 124 3.97 2.99 -5.19
N SER A 125 3.07 3.32 -4.26
CA SER A 125 3.42 3.62 -2.87
C SER A 125 3.96 2.42 -2.11
N LEU A 126 3.59 1.21 -2.51
CA LEU A 126 4.09 -0.06 -1.95
C LEU A 126 5.34 -0.58 -2.66
N ASP A 127 5.89 0.18 -3.63
CA ASP A 127 7.03 -0.24 -4.46
C ASP A 127 6.83 -1.64 -5.08
N LEU A 128 5.63 -1.93 -5.56
CA LEU A 128 5.36 -3.19 -6.23
C LEU A 128 6.14 -3.28 -7.56
N ILE A 129 6.66 -4.46 -7.86
CA ILE A 129 7.40 -4.71 -9.09
C ILE A 129 6.76 -5.83 -9.88
N ARG A 130 6.25 -6.86 -9.20
CA ARG A 130 5.78 -8.09 -9.83
C ARG A 130 4.50 -8.60 -9.19
N THR A 131 3.70 -9.28 -9.99
CA THR A 131 2.61 -10.12 -9.49
C THR A 131 3.18 -11.35 -8.77
N GLY A 132 2.37 -11.97 -7.90
CA GLY A 132 2.79 -13.14 -7.10
C GLY A 132 3.60 -12.80 -5.86
N GLU A 133 3.96 -11.53 -5.65
CA GLU A 133 4.57 -11.10 -4.39
C GLU A 133 3.54 -11.13 -3.26
N ILE A 134 3.96 -11.62 -2.09
CA ILE A 134 3.20 -11.58 -0.84
C ILE A 134 3.73 -10.42 0.02
N LEU A 135 2.82 -9.64 0.56
CA LEU A 135 3.08 -8.66 1.60
C LEU A 135 2.40 -9.13 2.88
N VAL A 136 3.14 -9.22 3.99
CA VAL A 136 2.60 -9.39 5.34
C VAL A 136 2.74 -8.08 6.07
N ILE A 137 1.62 -7.53 6.55
CA ILE A 137 1.55 -6.24 7.23
C ILE A 137 1.19 -6.50 8.69
N ASP A 138 1.93 -5.88 9.61
CA ASP A 138 1.56 -5.80 11.02
C ASP A 138 0.63 -4.58 11.22
N PRO A 139 -0.67 -4.78 11.53
CA PRO A 139 -1.60 -3.66 11.71
C PRO A 139 -1.31 -2.78 12.94
N LYS A 140 -0.45 -3.21 13.87
CA LYS A 140 -0.07 -2.40 15.03
C LYS A 140 0.88 -1.28 14.66
N SER A 141 1.82 -1.56 13.74
CA SER A 141 2.78 -0.57 13.25
C SER A 141 2.43 -0.03 11.87
N TRP A 142 1.57 -0.72 11.12
CA TRP A 142 1.29 -0.51 9.70
C TRP A 142 2.55 -0.67 8.84
N GLU A 143 3.42 -1.58 9.22
CA GLU A 143 4.64 -1.87 8.48
C GLU A 143 4.53 -3.18 7.71
N ILE A 144 5.11 -3.23 6.51
CA ILE A 144 5.34 -4.47 5.79
C ILE A 144 6.51 -5.17 6.47
N VAL A 145 6.20 -6.23 7.20
CA VAL A 145 7.18 -7.03 7.94
C VAL A 145 7.76 -8.17 7.10
N TYR A 146 7.06 -8.55 6.03
CA TYR A 146 7.57 -9.49 5.03
C TYR A 146 7.11 -9.08 3.63
N ARG A 147 8.01 -9.21 2.66
CA ARG A 147 7.68 -9.17 1.24
C ARG A 147 8.50 -10.17 0.44
N GLY A 148 7.85 -10.92 -0.45
CA GLY A 148 8.51 -11.94 -1.24
C GLY A 148 7.55 -13.02 -1.74
N PRO A 149 8.05 -14.20 -2.18
CA PRO A 149 7.23 -15.32 -2.57
C PRO A 149 6.51 -15.94 -1.37
N ILE A 150 5.39 -16.62 -1.61
CA ILE A 150 4.68 -17.33 -0.53
C ILE A 150 5.54 -18.41 0.14
N ASN A 151 6.31 -19.14 -0.68
CA ASN A 151 7.21 -20.22 -0.28
C ASN A 151 8.30 -20.43 -1.38
N ASP A 152 9.10 -21.47 -1.27
CA ASP A 152 10.15 -21.80 -2.22
C ASP A 152 9.72 -22.80 -3.32
N ARG A 153 8.40 -23.08 -3.46
CA ARG A 153 7.88 -24.07 -4.40
C ARG A 153 7.98 -23.61 -5.85
N GLN A 154 7.77 -22.32 -6.11
CA GLN A 154 7.83 -21.76 -7.45
C GLN A 154 9.18 -21.11 -7.72
N VAL A 155 9.84 -21.53 -8.81
CA VAL A 155 11.03 -20.91 -9.38
C VAL A 155 10.83 -20.77 -10.89
N TYR A 156 11.59 -19.89 -11.57
CA TYR A 156 11.40 -19.62 -12.99
C TYR A 156 11.46 -20.86 -13.88
N GLU A 157 12.38 -21.79 -13.58
CA GLU A 157 12.66 -22.92 -14.45
C GLU A 157 11.79 -24.13 -14.14
N ARG A 158 11.28 -24.24 -12.92
CA ARG A 158 10.49 -25.40 -12.48
C ARG A 158 9.66 -25.07 -11.25
N GLN A 159 8.63 -25.84 -11.06
CA GLN A 159 7.85 -25.90 -9.84
C GLN A 159 8.22 -27.15 -9.05
N LYS A 160 8.54 -27.01 -7.76
CA LYS A 160 8.69 -28.14 -6.86
C LYS A 160 7.32 -28.76 -6.57
N ASN A 161 7.28 -30.04 -6.25
CA ASN A 161 6.04 -30.71 -5.83
C ASN A 161 5.55 -30.16 -4.47
N GLU A 162 6.48 -29.94 -3.54
CA GLU A 162 6.23 -29.44 -2.19
C GLU A 162 7.21 -28.33 -1.86
N ALA A 163 6.76 -27.39 -1.01
CA ALA A 163 7.62 -26.38 -0.46
C ALA A 163 8.48 -26.98 0.67
N SER A 164 9.73 -26.56 0.77
CA SER A 164 10.63 -26.83 1.91
C SER A 164 10.76 -25.62 2.84
N GLU A 165 10.49 -24.41 2.34
CA GLU A 165 10.55 -23.15 3.06
C GLU A 165 9.19 -22.45 2.97
N HIS A 166 8.67 -21.95 4.07
CA HIS A 166 7.32 -21.40 4.20
C HIS A 166 7.34 -19.92 4.60
N TYR A 167 8.00 -19.08 3.84
CA TYR A 167 8.34 -17.69 4.18
C TYR A 167 7.15 -16.85 4.67
N ALA A 168 6.04 -16.88 3.96
CA ALA A 168 4.85 -16.10 4.34
C ALA A 168 4.22 -16.63 5.64
N ALA A 169 4.13 -17.97 5.80
CA ALA A 169 3.60 -18.58 7.01
C ALA A 169 4.47 -18.26 8.22
N ASP A 170 5.79 -18.34 8.09
CA ASP A 170 6.73 -18.04 9.17
C ASP A 170 6.65 -16.56 9.57
N ALA A 171 6.51 -15.65 8.59
CA ALA A 171 6.31 -14.24 8.87
C ALA A 171 4.99 -13.98 9.62
N ILE A 172 3.88 -14.60 9.21
CA ILE A 172 2.60 -14.48 9.92
C ILE A 172 2.72 -15.01 11.34
N LYS A 173 3.35 -16.18 11.55
CA LYS A 173 3.58 -16.77 12.89
C LYS A 173 4.38 -15.82 13.79
N ALA A 174 5.42 -15.20 13.26
CA ALA A 174 6.20 -14.21 14.00
C ALA A 174 5.37 -13.00 14.43
N VAL A 175 4.55 -12.44 13.52
CA VAL A 175 3.63 -11.33 13.83
C VAL A 175 2.64 -11.72 14.92
N LEU A 176 2.02 -12.91 14.81
CA LEU A 176 1.06 -13.42 15.80
C LEU A 176 1.70 -13.62 17.17
N ALA A 177 2.97 -14.03 17.20
CA ALA A 177 3.75 -14.19 18.44
C ALA A 177 4.29 -12.87 19.01
N GLY A 178 4.25 -11.78 18.22
CA GLY A 178 4.89 -10.51 18.57
C GLY A 178 6.42 -10.58 18.49
N GLU A 179 6.93 -11.48 17.66
CA GLU A 179 8.37 -11.72 17.44
C GLU A 179 8.85 -11.05 16.15
N PRO A 180 10.13 -10.70 16.04
CA PRO A 180 10.70 -10.21 14.80
C PRO A 180 10.63 -11.26 13.68
N VAL A 181 10.33 -10.83 12.46
CA VAL A 181 10.36 -11.68 11.28
C VAL A 181 11.83 -11.92 10.88
N GLU A 182 12.27 -13.18 10.87
CA GLU A 182 13.66 -13.54 10.58
C GLU A 182 14.04 -13.19 9.12
N ILE A 183 13.17 -13.49 8.17
CA ILE A 183 13.36 -13.19 6.76
C ILE A 183 12.31 -12.15 6.33
N ALA A 184 12.68 -10.88 6.36
CA ALA A 184 11.77 -9.79 6.04
C ALA A 184 11.58 -9.59 4.52
N LYS A 185 12.55 -10.01 3.68
CA LYS A 185 12.48 -9.79 2.23
C LYS A 185 13.12 -10.92 1.45
N ARG A 186 12.47 -11.29 0.33
CA ARG A 186 13.01 -12.15 -0.72
C ARG A 186 12.51 -11.67 -2.09
N ASP A 187 13.28 -11.95 -3.13
CA ASP A 187 12.86 -11.61 -4.49
C ASP A 187 11.74 -12.56 -4.93
N ALA A 188 10.58 -11.97 -5.27
CA ALA A 188 9.48 -12.70 -5.85
C ALA A 188 9.70 -12.92 -7.35
N ILE A 189 9.18 -14.03 -7.86
CA ILE A 189 9.04 -14.27 -9.30
C ILE A 189 7.61 -13.90 -9.72
N GLY A 190 7.44 -13.40 -10.94
CA GLY A 190 6.11 -13.04 -11.46
C GLY A 190 6.19 -12.11 -12.65
N CYS A 191 5.03 -11.75 -13.18
CA CYS A 191 4.92 -10.81 -14.28
C CYS A 191 5.26 -9.39 -13.79
N LEU A 192 6.02 -8.64 -14.57
CA LEU A 192 6.30 -7.23 -14.26
C LEU A 192 5.02 -6.41 -14.34
N ILE A 193 4.84 -5.51 -13.39
CA ILE A 193 3.79 -4.50 -13.40
C ILE A 193 4.38 -3.23 -14.03
N ASN A 194 3.67 -2.67 -15.00
CA ASN A 194 4.08 -1.42 -15.63
C ASN A 194 3.44 -0.23 -14.91
N PHE A 195 4.25 0.53 -14.19
CA PHE A 195 3.85 1.80 -13.58
C PHE A 195 4.29 2.96 -14.49
N ALA A 196 3.50 3.22 -15.53
CA ALA A 196 3.86 4.19 -16.57
C ALA A 196 4.03 5.62 -16.03
N GLN A 197 3.26 5.98 -14.99
CA GLN A 197 3.29 7.31 -14.39
C GLN A 197 4.44 7.49 -13.39
N LYS A 198 4.86 6.42 -12.70
CA LYS A 198 5.95 6.48 -11.69
C LYS A 198 7.28 7.02 -12.25
N ASN A 199 7.51 6.85 -13.54
CA ASN A 199 8.76 7.25 -14.20
C ASN A 199 8.68 8.63 -14.87
N GLN A 200 7.58 9.35 -14.71
CA GLN A 200 7.41 10.69 -15.27
C GLN A 200 7.93 11.77 -14.30
N SER A 201 8.31 12.92 -14.87
CA SER A 201 8.70 14.09 -14.06
C SER A 201 7.47 14.84 -13.57
N HIS A 202 6.96 14.44 -12.41
CA HIS A 202 5.77 15.04 -11.79
C HIS A 202 5.98 16.50 -11.34
N GLU A 203 7.24 16.94 -11.23
CA GLU A 203 7.59 18.33 -10.97
C GLU A 203 7.14 19.28 -12.09
N GLN A 204 6.88 18.74 -13.29
CA GLN A 204 6.39 19.51 -14.46
C GLN A 204 4.87 19.67 -14.47
N ILE A 205 4.13 19.05 -13.56
CA ILE A 205 2.68 19.24 -13.45
C ILE A 205 2.40 20.69 -13.06
N SER A 206 1.72 21.43 -13.95
CA SER A 206 1.46 22.85 -13.77
C SER A 206 0.37 23.07 -12.73
N TYR A 207 0.69 23.84 -11.67
CA TYR A 207 -0.33 24.27 -10.73
C TYR A 207 -1.39 25.15 -11.42
N SER A 208 -0.96 26.18 -12.14
CA SER A 208 -1.86 27.19 -12.73
C SER A 208 -2.75 26.63 -13.84
N GLU A 209 -2.21 25.71 -14.66
CA GLU A 209 -2.89 25.23 -15.86
C GLU A 209 -3.63 23.90 -15.64
N THR A 210 -3.24 23.12 -14.61
CA THR A 210 -3.75 21.77 -14.39
C THR A 210 -4.42 21.64 -13.03
N ILE A 211 -3.68 21.92 -11.94
CA ILE A 211 -4.17 21.65 -10.59
C ILE A 211 -5.24 22.63 -10.15
N ALA A 212 -4.99 23.94 -10.28
CA ALA A 212 -5.95 24.95 -9.82
C ALA A 212 -7.29 24.89 -10.55
N PRO A 213 -7.36 24.72 -11.89
CA PRO A 213 -8.64 24.50 -12.58
C PRO A 213 -9.39 23.25 -12.09
N MET A 214 -8.68 22.12 -11.88
CA MET A 214 -9.27 20.91 -11.32
C MET A 214 -9.85 21.16 -9.94
N LEU A 215 -9.10 21.85 -9.05
CA LEU A 215 -9.57 22.18 -7.71
C LEU A 215 -10.78 23.12 -7.75
N GLN A 216 -10.82 24.11 -8.67
CA GLN A 216 -11.98 24.98 -8.87
C GLN A 216 -13.23 24.19 -9.23
N GLU A 217 -13.11 23.22 -10.13
CA GLU A 217 -14.25 22.43 -10.58
C GLU A 217 -14.74 21.43 -9.52
N LYS A 218 -13.81 20.74 -8.85
CA LYS A 218 -14.16 19.58 -8.01
C LYS A 218 -14.24 19.92 -6.50
N CYS A 219 -13.50 20.90 -6.01
CA CYS A 219 -13.29 21.13 -4.58
C CYS A 219 -13.80 22.49 -4.08
N VAL A 220 -13.47 23.57 -4.79
CA VAL A 220 -13.77 24.94 -4.34
C VAL A 220 -15.27 25.19 -4.15
N VAL A 221 -16.12 24.49 -4.89
CA VAL A 221 -17.57 24.58 -4.72
C VAL A 221 -18.04 24.37 -3.27
N CYS A 222 -17.33 23.57 -2.50
CA CYS A 222 -17.57 23.36 -1.07
C CYS A 222 -16.51 24.06 -0.20
N HIS A 223 -15.27 24.15 -0.68
CA HIS A 223 -14.13 24.74 0.01
C HIS A 223 -13.93 26.22 -0.35
N THR A 224 -14.99 27.01 -0.25
CA THR A 224 -14.99 28.48 -0.37
C THR A 224 -15.24 29.13 0.98
N GLU A 225 -15.00 30.44 1.13
CA GLU A 225 -15.30 31.18 2.36
C GLU A 225 -16.80 31.10 2.69
N GLY A 226 -17.10 30.65 3.90
CA GLY A 226 -18.49 30.41 4.32
C GLY A 226 -19.16 29.20 3.67
N GLY A 227 -18.43 28.39 2.92
CA GLY A 227 -18.90 27.15 2.31
C GLY A 227 -19.02 25.98 3.29
N LEU A 228 -19.31 24.79 2.75
CA LEU A 228 -19.48 23.57 3.54
C LEU A 228 -18.14 22.98 4.03
N GLY A 229 -17.06 23.25 3.31
CA GLY A 229 -15.74 22.74 3.66
C GLY A 229 -15.17 23.42 4.92
N PRO A 230 -14.39 22.74 5.75
CA PRO A 230 -13.86 23.27 7.00
C PRO A 230 -12.80 24.36 6.81
N TRP A 231 -12.31 24.56 5.60
CA TRP A 231 -11.35 25.58 5.20
C TRP A 231 -11.58 25.95 3.72
N ALA A 232 -11.14 27.13 3.33
CA ALA A 232 -11.32 27.63 1.98
C ALA A 232 -10.05 27.49 1.14
N MET A 233 -10.16 26.99 -0.10
CA MET A 233 -9.07 26.88 -1.06
C MET A 233 -8.90 28.22 -1.81
N ASN A 234 -8.40 29.25 -1.12
CA ASN A 234 -8.37 30.61 -1.64
C ASN A 234 -7.13 30.94 -2.49
N ASP A 235 -6.06 30.17 -2.35
CA ASP A 235 -4.79 30.37 -3.06
C ASP A 235 -3.88 29.14 -2.96
N TYR A 236 -2.79 29.17 -3.73
CA TYR A 236 -1.76 28.13 -3.72
C TYR A 236 -1.20 27.86 -2.31
N THR A 237 -0.98 28.90 -1.50
CA THR A 237 -0.35 28.72 -0.17
C THR A 237 -1.22 27.87 0.72
N MET A 238 -2.52 28.09 0.70
CA MET A 238 -3.50 27.27 1.42
C MET A 238 -3.48 25.82 0.90
N VAL A 239 -3.59 25.64 -0.40
CA VAL A 239 -3.59 24.29 -1.01
C VAL A 239 -2.31 23.53 -0.66
N ARG A 240 -1.15 24.16 -0.80
CA ARG A 240 0.15 23.56 -0.44
C ARG A 240 0.25 23.22 1.05
N GLY A 241 -0.25 24.08 1.92
CA GLY A 241 -0.27 23.83 3.37
C GLY A 241 -1.09 22.59 3.74
N PHE A 242 -2.16 22.34 3.02
CA PHE A 242 -3.02 21.15 3.21
C PHE A 242 -2.70 19.98 2.28
N ALA A 243 -1.66 20.06 1.45
CA ALA A 243 -1.34 19.04 0.45
C ALA A 243 -1.22 17.60 1.03
N PRO A 244 -0.56 17.35 2.18
CA PRO A 244 -0.53 16.02 2.78
C PRO A 244 -1.91 15.50 3.16
N MET A 245 -2.78 16.37 3.70
CA MET A 245 -4.16 16.02 4.02
C MET A 245 -4.98 15.76 2.75
N ILE A 246 -4.83 16.60 1.71
CA ILE A 246 -5.49 16.39 0.42
C ILE A 246 -5.13 15.01 -0.15
N ARG A 247 -3.83 14.66 -0.15
CA ARG A 247 -3.37 13.34 -0.59
C ARG A 247 -4.05 12.20 0.17
N GLU A 248 -4.11 12.31 1.50
CA GLU A 248 -4.74 11.30 2.34
C GLU A 248 -6.23 11.16 2.04
N VAL A 249 -6.99 12.27 2.04
CA VAL A 249 -8.44 12.21 1.85
C VAL A 249 -8.86 11.78 0.44
N VAL A 250 -8.03 12.02 -0.57
CA VAL A 250 -8.23 11.54 -1.93
C VAL A 250 -7.95 10.02 -2.01
N ARG A 251 -6.83 9.54 -1.45
CA ARG A 251 -6.50 8.10 -1.42
C ARG A 251 -7.49 7.27 -0.59
N THR A 252 -8.08 7.87 0.43
CA THR A 252 -9.13 7.23 1.26
C THR A 252 -10.55 7.53 0.77
N LYS A 253 -10.71 8.16 -0.40
CA LYS A 253 -12.00 8.50 -1.03
C LYS A 253 -12.96 9.28 -0.10
N ARG A 254 -12.42 9.98 0.91
CA ARG A 254 -13.19 10.88 1.77
C ARG A 254 -13.51 12.20 1.09
N MET A 255 -12.66 12.59 0.10
CA MET A 255 -12.86 13.79 -0.73
C MET A 255 -12.54 13.47 -2.20
N PRO A 256 -13.33 14.02 -3.14
CA PRO A 256 -14.63 14.67 -2.88
C PRO A 256 -15.61 13.74 -2.17
N PRO A 257 -16.60 14.24 -1.38
CA PRO A 257 -17.55 13.40 -0.64
C PRO A 257 -18.61 12.80 -1.57
N TRP A 258 -18.16 12.09 -2.58
CA TRP A 258 -18.94 11.45 -3.61
C TRP A 258 -18.77 9.94 -3.52
N HIS A 259 -19.81 9.25 -3.05
CA HIS A 259 -19.73 7.82 -2.73
C HIS A 259 -20.39 6.93 -3.78
N ALA A 260 -20.80 7.49 -4.92
CA ALA A 260 -21.30 6.68 -6.02
C ALA A 260 -20.16 5.86 -6.63
N ASP A 261 -20.47 4.61 -6.96
CA ASP A 261 -19.52 3.76 -7.68
C ASP A 261 -19.29 4.35 -9.09
N PRO A 262 -18.06 4.71 -9.47
CA PRO A 262 -17.78 5.37 -10.75
C PRO A 262 -18.07 4.46 -11.97
N HIS A 263 -18.22 3.15 -11.74
CA HIS A 263 -18.52 2.17 -12.80
C HIS A 263 -20.03 1.90 -12.96
N ILE A 264 -20.90 2.51 -12.13
CA ILE A 264 -22.33 2.27 -12.14
C ILE A 264 -23.10 3.55 -12.38
N GLY A 265 -23.68 3.68 -13.57
CA GLY A 265 -24.54 4.80 -13.94
C GLY A 265 -23.78 6.07 -14.34
N VAL A 266 -24.57 7.11 -14.63
CA VAL A 266 -24.08 8.46 -14.95
C VAL A 266 -24.84 9.44 -14.06
N PHE A 267 -24.13 10.27 -13.34
CA PHE A 267 -24.70 11.18 -12.38
C PHE A 267 -24.58 12.63 -12.88
N LYS A 268 -25.64 13.40 -12.66
CA LYS A 268 -25.60 14.83 -12.92
C LYS A 268 -24.72 15.52 -11.86
N ASP A 269 -23.92 16.48 -12.31
CA ASP A 269 -23.04 17.27 -11.43
C ASP A 269 -22.03 16.43 -10.63
N ASP A 270 -21.56 15.36 -11.24
CA ASP A 270 -20.55 14.45 -10.67
C ASP A 270 -19.27 15.21 -10.30
N LYS A 271 -18.92 15.18 -9.00
CA LYS A 271 -17.73 15.81 -8.44
C LYS A 271 -16.60 14.80 -8.17
N SER A 272 -16.78 13.53 -8.51
CA SER A 272 -15.71 12.56 -8.41
C SER A 272 -14.49 12.99 -9.22
N LEU A 273 -13.33 12.55 -8.79
CA LEU A 273 -12.10 12.67 -9.59
C LEU A 273 -12.02 11.45 -10.52
N SER A 274 -11.65 11.69 -11.78
CA SER A 274 -11.28 10.60 -12.69
C SER A 274 -9.99 9.92 -12.22
N VAL A 275 -9.65 8.79 -12.85
CA VAL A 275 -8.38 8.09 -12.59
C VAL A 275 -7.21 9.03 -12.86
N GLU A 276 -7.21 9.73 -14.01
CA GLU A 276 -6.17 10.66 -14.41
C GLU A 276 -6.10 11.89 -13.49
N GLU A 277 -7.25 12.45 -13.08
CA GLU A 277 -7.29 13.57 -12.13
C GLU A 277 -6.72 13.16 -10.78
N THR A 278 -7.09 11.97 -10.30
CA THR A 278 -6.59 11.43 -9.03
C THR A 278 -5.08 11.21 -9.08
N GLN A 279 -4.55 10.58 -10.13
CA GLN A 279 -3.12 10.38 -10.33
C GLN A 279 -2.39 11.72 -10.40
N THR A 280 -2.88 12.65 -11.22
CA THR A 280 -2.26 13.95 -11.43
C THR A 280 -2.16 14.75 -10.13
N LEU A 281 -3.24 14.80 -9.36
CA LEU A 281 -3.27 15.52 -8.08
C LEU A 281 -2.31 14.90 -7.05
N VAL A 282 -2.36 13.58 -6.89
CA VAL A 282 -1.50 12.88 -5.93
C VAL A 282 -0.03 12.99 -6.32
N HIS A 283 0.32 12.75 -7.59
CA HIS A 283 1.70 12.88 -8.05
C HIS A 283 2.24 14.31 -7.94
N TRP A 284 1.43 15.33 -8.21
CA TRP A 284 1.81 16.74 -7.97
C TRP A 284 2.13 16.99 -6.49
N ILE A 285 1.32 16.45 -5.58
CA ILE A 285 1.54 16.57 -4.13
C ILE A 285 2.83 15.85 -3.73
N GLU A 286 3.05 14.63 -4.21
CA GLU A 286 4.23 13.80 -3.89
C GLU A 286 5.52 14.40 -4.48
N ALA A 287 5.44 15.15 -5.57
CA ALA A 287 6.54 15.95 -6.11
C ALA A 287 6.82 17.23 -5.31
N GLY A 288 6.17 17.42 -4.13
CA GLY A 288 6.35 18.58 -3.26
C GLY A 288 5.42 19.74 -3.56
N ALA A 289 4.36 19.51 -4.33
CA ALA A 289 3.35 20.48 -4.72
C ALA A 289 4.00 21.76 -5.35
N PRO A 290 4.76 21.62 -6.46
CA PRO A 290 5.48 22.75 -7.05
C PRO A 290 4.53 23.85 -7.52
N ARG A 291 4.87 25.11 -7.23
CA ARG A 291 4.07 26.28 -7.65
C ARG A 291 4.14 26.49 -9.15
N GLY A 292 5.32 26.30 -9.72
CA GLY A 292 5.60 26.71 -11.09
C GLY A 292 5.45 28.22 -11.31
N ASN A 293 5.41 28.58 -12.58
CA ASN A 293 5.21 29.94 -13.05
C ASN A 293 3.72 30.18 -13.41
N GLY A 294 3.34 31.46 -13.51
CA GLY A 294 2.00 31.86 -13.91
C GLY A 294 1.13 32.42 -12.79
N PRO A 295 -0.10 32.87 -13.11
CA PRO A 295 -1.03 33.42 -12.14
C PRO A 295 -1.47 32.35 -11.13
N ASP A 296 -2.17 32.77 -10.10
CA ASP A 296 -2.87 31.90 -9.17
C ASP A 296 -4.39 31.96 -9.44
N PRO A 297 -4.95 31.01 -10.20
CA PRO A 297 -6.36 31.06 -10.54
C PRO A 297 -7.32 31.03 -9.34
N LEU A 298 -6.87 30.41 -8.22
CA LEU A 298 -7.67 30.38 -7.00
C LEU A 298 -7.71 31.74 -6.30
N ALA A 299 -6.63 32.55 -6.38
CA ALA A 299 -6.60 33.87 -5.80
C ALA A 299 -7.37 34.91 -6.65
N GLU A 300 -7.48 34.69 -7.96
CA GLU A 300 -8.18 35.57 -8.89
C GLU A 300 -9.71 35.36 -8.94
N SER A 301 -10.19 34.23 -8.42
CA SER A 301 -11.62 33.86 -8.45
C SER A 301 -12.44 34.46 -7.28
N LYS A 302 -11.89 35.41 -6.53
CA LYS A 302 -12.56 36.11 -5.40
C LYS A 302 -13.49 37.20 -5.84
#